data_585e5e1b19c86443885ffb2f0c892b80
#
_entry.id   585e5e1b19c86443885ffb2f0c892b80
#
_cell.length_a   1.000
_cell.length_b   1.000
_cell.length_c   1.000
_cell.angle_alpha   90.00
_cell.angle_beta   90.00
_cell.angle_gamma   90.00
#
_symmetry.space_group_name_H-M   'P 1'
#
loop_
_entity.id
_entity.type
_entity.pdbx_description
1 polymer ?
#
loop_
_entity_poly.entity_id
_entity_poly.type
_entity_poly.pdbx_seq_one_letter_code
_entity_poly.pdbx_strand_id
1 'polypeptide(L)'
;LPISVQKALEKLAKSVPANGVVPSAMYEQGLVTLALSEGFMLTSSPMLRDPLERTTKVILEAQKVAKTNPIHTGGWHYAHNAATADTSVSGWVFMGLKSAKSAGLEVPAEHMELAAQYFWNAYHPSGGFGYSGPGVGGAMTPVGVLCQQFLGNGKDKRIEKCLDNMRKE
;
A
#
# COMPACT_ATOMS: atom_id res chain seq x y z
N LEU A 1 -22.72 -10.02 4.34
CA LEU A 1 -21.84 -10.63 3.33
C LEU A 1 -22.33 -12.03 2.95
N PRO A 2 -22.15 -12.48 1.70
CA PRO A 2 -22.40 -13.88 1.30
C PRO A 2 -21.58 -14.85 2.16
N ILE A 3 -22.16 -16.04 2.44
CA ILE A 3 -21.51 -17.06 3.28
C ILE A 3 -20.13 -17.48 2.74
N SER A 4 -19.99 -17.54 1.41
CA SER A 4 -18.71 -17.85 0.76
C SER A 4 -17.62 -16.81 1.08
N VAL A 5 -17.97 -15.52 1.10
CA VAL A 5 -17.04 -14.43 1.45
C VAL A 5 -16.68 -14.48 2.94
N GLN A 6 -17.66 -14.74 3.82
CA GLN A 6 -17.39 -14.90 5.25
C GLN A 6 -16.40 -16.04 5.51
N LYS A 7 -16.64 -17.23 4.92
CA LYS A 7 -15.74 -18.38 5.04
C LYS A 7 -14.33 -18.09 4.48
N ALA A 8 -14.25 -17.33 3.38
CA ALA A 8 -12.96 -16.92 2.81
C ALA A 8 -12.19 -16.00 3.76
N LEU A 9 -12.85 -15.00 4.35
CA LEU A 9 -12.26 -14.11 5.34
C LEU A 9 -11.80 -14.85 6.61
N GLU A 10 -12.62 -15.78 7.11
CA GLU A 10 -12.23 -16.62 8.25
C GLU A 10 -11.00 -17.48 7.97
N LYS A 11 -10.95 -18.09 6.78
CA LYS A 11 -9.80 -18.88 6.34
C LYS A 11 -8.56 -18.01 6.21
N LEU A 12 -8.69 -16.82 5.62
CA LEU A 12 -7.60 -15.85 5.48
C LEU A 12 -7.08 -15.41 6.85
N ALA A 13 -7.97 -15.04 7.78
CA ALA A 13 -7.60 -14.65 9.14
C ALA A 13 -6.80 -15.73 9.88
N LYS A 14 -7.26 -17.00 9.77
CA LYS A 14 -6.58 -18.16 10.36
C LYS A 14 -5.23 -18.48 9.72
N SER A 15 -5.00 -18.07 8.47
CA SER A 15 -3.74 -18.31 7.77
C SER A 15 -2.66 -17.29 8.11
N VAL A 16 -3.00 -16.17 8.76
CA VAL A 16 -2.02 -15.16 9.18
C VAL A 16 -1.17 -15.69 10.34
N PRO A 17 0.15 -15.81 10.18
CA PRO A 17 1.04 -16.29 11.24
C PRO A 17 1.01 -15.40 12.47
N ALA A 18 1.44 -15.94 13.63
CA ALA A 18 1.46 -15.19 14.89
C ALA A 18 2.31 -13.91 14.83
N ASN A 19 3.39 -13.91 14.05
CA ASN A 19 4.22 -12.73 13.82
C ASN A 19 3.66 -11.75 12.78
N GLY A 20 2.53 -12.06 12.15
CA GLY A 20 1.88 -11.21 11.12
C GLY A 20 2.54 -11.22 9.75
N VAL A 21 3.68 -11.89 9.58
CA VAL A 21 4.41 -11.92 8.30
C VAL A 21 3.76 -12.93 7.36
N VAL A 22 3.16 -12.46 6.29
CA VAL A 22 2.62 -13.32 5.23
C VAL A 22 3.79 -14.01 4.50
N PRO A 23 3.77 -15.36 4.34
CA PRO A 23 4.96 -16.12 3.95
C PRO A 23 5.53 -15.80 2.57
N SER A 24 4.73 -15.28 1.64
CA SER A 24 5.17 -15.12 0.25
C SER A 24 5.97 -13.84 0.04
N ALA A 25 5.36 -12.67 0.14
CA ALA A 25 6.02 -11.38 -0.08
C ALA A 25 5.20 -10.20 0.46
N MET A 26 5.80 -8.99 0.47
CA MET A 26 5.10 -7.76 0.84
C MET A 26 3.93 -7.42 -0.10
N TYR A 27 3.93 -7.93 -1.31
CA TYR A 27 2.80 -7.80 -2.23
C TYR A 27 1.55 -8.44 -1.65
N GLU A 28 1.65 -9.71 -1.23
CA GLU A 28 0.58 -10.44 -0.57
C GLU A 28 0.29 -9.89 0.84
N GLN A 29 1.30 -9.39 1.53
CA GLN A 29 1.12 -8.70 2.81
C GLN A 29 0.14 -7.53 2.67
N GLY A 30 0.31 -6.70 1.64
CA GLY A 30 -0.60 -5.60 1.31
C GLY A 30 -2.01 -6.09 0.98
N LEU A 31 -2.14 -7.10 0.13
CA LEU A 31 -3.43 -7.67 -0.27
C LEU A 31 -4.18 -8.33 0.89
N VAL A 32 -3.49 -9.08 1.73
CA VAL A 32 -4.07 -9.71 2.93
C VAL A 32 -4.56 -8.64 3.91
N THR A 33 -3.74 -7.62 4.16
CA THR A 33 -4.12 -6.50 5.03
C THR A 33 -5.33 -5.74 4.48
N LEU A 34 -5.38 -5.49 3.17
CA LEU A 34 -6.53 -4.88 2.50
C LEU A 34 -7.81 -5.73 2.70
N ALA A 35 -7.75 -7.02 2.39
CA ALA A 35 -8.91 -7.91 2.50
C ALA A 35 -9.42 -8.03 3.94
N LEU A 36 -8.53 -8.12 4.92
CA LEU A 36 -8.90 -8.14 6.34
C LEU A 36 -9.53 -6.82 6.79
N SER A 37 -8.99 -5.67 6.32
CA SER A 37 -9.53 -4.35 6.62
C SER A 37 -10.94 -4.16 6.09
N GLU A 38 -11.16 -4.46 4.80
CA GLU A 38 -12.47 -4.38 4.15
C GLU A 38 -13.47 -5.34 4.82
N GLY A 39 -13.03 -6.58 5.10
CA GLY A 39 -13.85 -7.56 5.82
C GLY A 39 -14.23 -7.09 7.23
N PHE A 40 -13.30 -6.49 7.96
CA PHE A 40 -13.54 -5.96 9.30
C PHE A 40 -14.52 -4.76 9.26
N MET A 41 -14.34 -3.82 8.35
CA MET A 41 -15.26 -2.68 8.17
C MET A 41 -16.68 -3.13 7.83
N LEU A 42 -16.83 -4.18 7.02
CA LEU A 42 -18.15 -4.68 6.59
C LEU A 42 -18.84 -5.56 7.61
N THR A 43 -18.11 -6.19 8.52
CA THR A 43 -18.67 -7.21 9.43
C THR A 43 -18.54 -6.88 10.90
N SER A 44 -17.61 -6.01 11.27
CA SER A 44 -17.16 -5.76 12.64
C SER A 44 -16.78 -7.05 13.39
N SER A 45 -16.38 -8.10 12.66
CA SER A 45 -16.06 -9.41 13.24
C SER A 45 -14.78 -9.34 14.08
N PRO A 46 -14.84 -9.63 15.40
CA PRO A 46 -13.66 -9.61 16.26
C PRO A 46 -12.55 -10.57 15.81
N MET A 47 -12.91 -11.64 15.09
CA MET A 47 -11.95 -12.62 14.55
C MET A 47 -10.96 -12.01 13.56
N LEU A 48 -11.35 -10.94 12.85
CA LEU A 48 -10.50 -10.28 11.85
C LEU A 48 -9.56 -9.25 12.47
N ARG A 49 -9.86 -8.75 13.69
CA ARG A 49 -9.15 -7.64 14.32
C ARG A 49 -7.68 -7.94 14.60
N ASP A 50 -7.41 -9.01 15.33
CA ASP A 50 -6.05 -9.37 15.71
C ASP A 50 -5.14 -9.72 14.50
N PRO A 51 -5.54 -10.56 13.52
CA PRO A 51 -4.72 -10.76 12.33
C PRO A 51 -4.53 -9.46 11.51
N LEU A 52 -5.51 -8.57 11.45
CA LEU A 52 -5.38 -7.27 10.81
C LEU A 52 -4.34 -6.39 11.51
N GLU A 53 -4.34 -6.33 12.84
CA GLU A 53 -3.35 -5.57 13.62
C GLU A 53 -1.94 -6.11 13.39
N ARG A 54 -1.77 -7.43 13.40
CA ARG A 54 -0.46 -8.06 13.14
C ARG A 54 0.07 -7.76 11.74
N THR A 55 -0.77 -7.92 10.71
CA THR A 55 -0.33 -7.65 9.32
C THR A 55 -0.02 -6.18 9.10
N THR A 56 -0.79 -5.26 9.70
CA THR A 56 -0.55 -3.82 9.65
C THR A 56 0.78 -3.45 10.31
N LYS A 57 1.09 -4.04 11.46
CA LYS A 57 2.37 -3.83 12.15
C LYS A 57 3.57 -4.18 11.27
N VAL A 58 3.52 -5.31 10.57
CA VAL A 58 4.58 -5.71 9.62
C VAL A 58 4.78 -4.66 8.53
N ILE A 59 3.71 -4.09 7.98
CA ILE A 59 3.78 -3.03 6.97
C ILE A 59 4.49 -1.79 7.52
N LEU A 60 4.13 -1.36 8.73
CA LEU A 60 4.73 -0.19 9.39
C LEU A 60 6.22 -0.42 9.68
N GLU A 61 6.60 -1.58 10.16
CA GLU A 61 7.99 -1.95 10.45
C GLU A 61 8.82 -2.04 9.16
N ALA A 62 8.28 -2.64 8.10
CA ALA A 62 8.96 -2.76 6.80
C ALA A 62 9.23 -1.39 6.14
N GLN A 63 8.37 -0.39 6.37
CA GLN A 63 8.60 0.96 5.87
C GLN A 63 9.81 1.64 6.50
N LYS A 64 10.08 1.34 7.79
CA LYS A 64 11.19 1.93 8.57
C LYS A 64 12.56 1.35 8.23
N VAL A 65 12.62 0.27 7.47
CA VAL A 65 13.90 -0.32 7.05
C VAL A 65 14.72 0.70 6.26
N ALA A 66 15.98 0.91 6.70
CA ALA A 66 16.88 1.86 6.06
C ALA A 66 17.06 1.56 4.57
N LYS A 67 16.92 2.56 3.74
CA LYS A 67 17.04 2.42 2.28
C LYS A 67 18.45 2.80 1.81
N THR A 68 18.97 2.04 0.85
CA THR A 68 20.30 2.30 0.24
C THR A 68 20.30 3.57 -0.61
N ASN A 69 19.14 3.98 -1.13
CA ASN A 69 18.96 5.21 -1.89
C ASN A 69 17.79 6.00 -1.31
N PRO A 70 17.95 7.30 -0.97
CA PRO A 70 16.88 8.14 -0.43
C PRO A 70 15.59 8.17 -1.25
N ILE A 71 15.65 7.95 -2.57
CA ILE A 71 14.45 7.91 -3.42
C ILE A 71 13.49 6.78 -3.05
N HIS A 72 13.97 5.74 -2.37
CA HIS A 72 13.18 4.59 -1.91
C HIS A 72 12.57 4.79 -0.51
N THR A 73 12.91 5.89 0.18
CA THR A 73 12.41 6.17 1.54
C THR A 73 10.88 6.26 1.53
N GLY A 74 10.25 5.52 2.44
CA GLY A 74 8.79 5.48 2.59
C GLY A 74 8.06 4.44 1.73
N GLY A 75 8.75 3.81 0.77
CA GLY A 75 8.21 2.73 -0.05
C GLY A 75 8.56 1.34 0.43
N TRP A 76 8.00 0.33 -0.25
CA TRP A 76 8.18 -1.10 0.02
C TRP A 76 8.67 -1.85 -1.22
N HIS A 77 9.25 -3.01 -1.00
CA HIS A 77 9.67 -3.97 -2.02
C HIS A 77 9.18 -5.37 -1.65
N TYR A 78 9.54 -6.41 -2.42
CA TYR A 78 9.05 -7.78 -2.18
C TYR A 78 9.41 -8.34 -0.80
N ALA A 79 10.63 -8.11 -0.30
CA ALA A 79 11.01 -8.55 1.04
C ALA A 79 10.67 -7.48 2.10
N HIS A 80 10.17 -7.90 3.26
CA HIS A 80 9.83 -7.00 4.37
C HIS A 80 11.04 -6.24 4.94
N ASN A 81 12.24 -6.73 4.75
CA ASN A 81 13.51 -6.10 5.16
C ASN A 81 14.27 -5.47 3.99
N ALA A 82 13.63 -5.22 2.86
CA ALA A 82 14.28 -4.72 1.65
C ALA A 82 14.80 -3.29 1.83
N ALA A 83 16.05 -3.08 1.40
CA ALA A 83 16.70 -1.77 1.38
C ALA A 83 16.38 -0.93 0.11
N THR A 84 15.45 -1.37 -0.71
CA THR A 84 14.93 -0.70 -1.90
C THR A 84 13.41 -0.66 -1.87
N ALA A 85 12.78 0.05 -2.82
CA ALA A 85 11.35 0.06 -3.01
C ALA A 85 10.98 0.08 -4.50
N ASP A 86 9.80 -0.43 -4.84
CA ASP A 86 9.20 -0.26 -6.16
C ASP A 86 7.74 0.17 -6.06
N THR A 87 7.25 0.84 -7.12
CA THR A 87 5.92 1.45 -7.15
C THR A 87 4.80 0.41 -7.18
N SER A 88 5.04 -0.75 -7.77
CA SER A 88 4.04 -1.83 -7.85
C SER A 88 3.73 -2.41 -6.47
N VAL A 89 4.76 -2.85 -5.74
CA VAL A 89 4.60 -3.37 -4.38
C VAL A 89 4.09 -2.27 -3.44
N SER A 90 4.70 -1.08 -3.51
CA SER A 90 4.31 0.05 -2.65
C SER A 90 2.85 0.45 -2.84
N GLY A 91 2.32 0.36 -4.05
CA GLY A 91 0.91 0.64 -4.33
C GLY A 91 -0.03 -0.28 -3.55
N TRP A 92 0.17 -1.59 -3.61
CA TRP A 92 -0.66 -2.56 -2.90
C TRP A 92 -0.50 -2.49 -1.39
N VAL A 93 0.74 -2.35 -0.91
CA VAL A 93 1.01 -2.22 0.53
C VAL A 93 0.39 -0.94 1.09
N PHE A 94 0.50 0.17 0.37
CA PHE A 94 -0.16 1.42 0.74
C PHE A 94 -1.70 1.30 0.77
N MET A 95 -2.30 0.60 -0.20
CA MET A 95 -3.75 0.35 -0.20
C MET A 95 -4.18 -0.43 1.05
N GLY A 96 -3.43 -1.47 1.42
CA GLY A 96 -3.65 -2.21 2.66
C GLY A 96 -3.53 -1.31 3.91
N LEU A 97 -2.48 -0.51 3.98
CA LEU A 97 -2.24 0.41 5.11
C LEU A 97 -3.35 1.48 5.23
N LYS A 98 -3.74 2.07 4.09
CA LYS A 98 -4.83 3.04 4.06
C LYS A 98 -6.16 2.43 4.51
N SER A 99 -6.47 1.22 4.05
CA SER A 99 -7.69 0.53 4.43
C SER A 99 -7.68 0.16 5.92
N ALA A 100 -6.53 -0.29 6.46
CA ALA A 100 -6.36 -0.53 7.90
C ALA A 100 -6.64 0.73 8.73
N LYS A 101 -6.12 1.89 8.29
CA LYS A 101 -6.43 3.19 8.91
C LYS A 101 -7.92 3.51 8.86
N SER A 102 -8.58 3.27 7.74
CA SER A 102 -10.03 3.48 7.58
C SER A 102 -10.85 2.51 8.44
N ALA A 103 -10.34 1.31 8.71
CA ALA A 103 -10.92 0.33 9.62
C ALA A 103 -10.72 0.67 11.11
N GLY A 104 -10.13 1.82 11.41
CA GLY A 104 -9.92 2.32 12.77
C GLY A 104 -8.66 1.82 13.47
N LEU A 105 -7.70 1.27 12.74
CA LEU A 105 -6.39 0.95 13.30
C LEU A 105 -5.55 2.23 13.43
N GLU A 106 -4.70 2.25 14.44
CA GLU A 106 -3.74 3.33 14.62
C GLU A 106 -2.63 3.21 13.56
N VAL A 107 -2.65 4.14 12.60
CA VAL A 107 -1.60 4.34 11.61
C VAL A 107 -1.07 5.75 11.78
N PRO A 108 0.15 5.93 12.33
CA PRO A 108 0.73 7.24 12.55
C PRO A 108 0.82 8.06 11.25
N ALA A 109 0.58 9.37 11.34
CA ALA A 109 0.56 10.27 10.18
C ALA A 109 1.87 10.24 9.39
N GLU A 110 3.00 10.10 10.10
CA GLU A 110 4.34 10.01 9.49
C GLU A 110 4.46 8.91 8.42
N HIS A 111 3.81 7.76 8.63
CA HIS A 111 3.82 6.66 7.67
C HIS A 111 3.09 6.99 6.38
N MET A 112 2.01 7.76 6.46
CA MET A 112 1.27 8.23 5.29
C MET A 112 2.08 9.31 4.55
N GLU A 113 2.75 10.20 5.27
CA GLU A 113 3.63 11.24 4.71
C GLU A 113 4.84 10.62 4.00
N LEU A 114 5.47 9.62 4.61
CA LEU A 114 6.56 8.87 3.99
C LEU A 114 6.13 8.16 2.71
N ALA A 115 4.94 7.56 2.69
CA ALA A 115 4.39 6.94 1.49
C ALA A 115 4.14 8.00 0.38
N ALA A 116 3.60 9.16 0.74
CA ALA A 116 3.40 10.27 -0.21
C ALA A 116 4.73 10.73 -0.81
N GLN A 117 5.77 10.87 0.02
CA GLN A 117 7.11 11.24 -0.42
C GLN A 117 7.68 10.19 -1.38
N TYR A 118 7.55 8.90 -1.05
CA TYR A 118 8.01 7.82 -1.94
C TYR A 118 7.38 7.92 -3.33
N PHE A 119 6.06 8.07 -3.42
CA PHE A 119 5.40 8.21 -4.72
C PHE A 119 5.86 9.48 -5.45
N TRP A 120 6.07 10.61 -4.75
CA TRP A 120 6.64 11.79 -5.39
C TRP A 120 8.08 11.59 -5.88
N ASN A 121 8.88 10.77 -5.20
CA ASN A 121 10.22 10.40 -5.67
C ASN A 121 10.18 9.53 -6.94
N ALA A 122 9.10 8.81 -7.19
CA ALA A 122 8.88 8.03 -8.41
C ALA A 122 8.25 8.84 -9.56
N TYR A 123 7.81 10.07 -9.29
CA TYR A 123 7.22 10.96 -10.29
C TYR A 123 8.28 11.51 -11.26
N HIS A 124 7.94 11.55 -12.54
CA HIS A 124 8.74 12.18 -13.58
C HIS A 124 8.06 13.45 -14.10
N PRO A 125 8.82 14.57 -14.34
CA PRO A 125 8.24 15.86 -14.78
C PRO A 125 7.47 15.82 -16.11
N SER A 126 7.66 14.79 -16.95
CA SER A 126 6.85 14.60 -18.14
C SER A 126 5.42 14.13 -17.85
N GLY A 127 5.08 13.82 -16.61
CA GLY A 127 3.72 13.45 -16.17
C GLY A 127 3.50 11.94 -16.14
N GLY A 128 4.26 11.24 -15.32
CA GLY A 128 4.13 9.81 -15.06
C GLY A 128 4.83 9.37 -13.79
N PHE A 129 4.68 8.09 -13.46
CA PHE A 129 5.37 7.43 -12.35
C PHE A 129 6.17 6.24 -12.88
N GLY A 130 7.41 6.12 -12.41
CA GLY A 130 8.28 5.00 -12.79
C GLY A 130 8.20 3.83 -11.81
N TYR A 131 8.86 2.72 -12.15
CA TYR A 131 8.84 1.49 -11.36
C TYR A 131 9.70 1.60 -10.09
N SER A 132 11.00 1.93 -10.22
CA SER A 132 11.94 2.01 -9.09
C SER A 132 12.55 3.40 -8.90
N GLY A 133 11.95 4.42 -9.50
CA GLY A 133 12.41 5.81 -9.47
C GLY A 133 11.66 6.63 -10.50
N PRO A 134 12.06 7.90 -10.76
CA PRO A 134 11.37 8.77 -11.68
C PRO A 134 11.27 8.16 -13.09
N GLY A 135 10.07 8.11 -13.65
CA GLY A 135 9.86 7.53 -14.97
C GLY A 135 8.42 7.66 -15.45
N VAL A 136 8.18 7.27 -16.70
CA VAL A 136 6.85 7.21 -17.30
C VAL A 136 6.57 5.76 -17.66
N GLY A 137 5.94 5.04 -16.75
CA GLY A 137 5.53 3.65 -16.97
C GLY A 137 4.01 3.55 -17.11
N GLY A 138 3.53 2.97 -18.21
CA GLY A 138 2.10 2.85 -18.47
C GLY A 138 1.32 2.25 -17.29
N ALA A 139 1.82 1.14 -16.70
CA ALA A 139 1.17 0.52 -15.54
C ALA A 139 1.44 1.25 -14.20
N MET A 140 2.58 1.94 -14.05
CA MET A 140 2.94 2.59 -12.78
C MET A 140 2.30 3.96 -12.61
N THR A 141 2.04 4.65 -13.71
CA THR A 141 1.40 5.98 -13.68
C THR A 141 0.02 5.93 -12.99
N PRO A 142 -0.94 5.06 -13.36
CA PRO A 142 -2.22 4.98 -12.66
C PRO A 142 -2.07 4.57 -11.18
N VAL A 143 -1.09 3.72 -10.83
CA VAL A 143 -0.81 3.37 -9.42
C VAL A 143 -0.39 4.59 -8.62
N GLY A 144 0.59 5.35 -9.10
CA GLY A 144 1.07 6.57 -8.44
C GLY A 144 -0.02 7.64 -8.32
N VAL A 145 -0.82 7.84 -9.38
CA VAL A 145 -1.96 8.77 -9.39
C VAL A 145 -2.98 8.38 -8.32
N LEU A 146 -3.41 7.11 -8.29
CA LEU A 146 -4.39 6.62 -7.33
C LEU A 146 -3.90 6.78 -5.88
N CYS A 147 -2.65 6.40 -5.60
CA CYS A 147 -2.08 6.52 -4.27
C CYS A 147 -2.00 7.99 -3.81
N GLN A 148 -1.59 8.90 -4.69
CA GLN A 148 -1.54 10.33 -4.38
C GLN A 148 -2.93 10.94 -4.20
N GLN A 149 -3.94 10.49 -4.93
CA GLN A 149 -5.32 10.91 -4.70
C GLN A 149 -5.80 10.50 -3.29
N PHE A 150 -5.53 9.25 -2.86
CA PHE A 150 -5.87 8.79 -1.52
C PHE A 150 -5.08 9.48 -0.40
N LEU A 151 -3.91 10.03 -0.72
CA LEU A 151 -3.09 10.84 0.17
C LEU A 151 -3.51 12.33 0.21
N GLY A 152 -4.58 12.70 -0.50
CA GLY A 152 -5.11 14.05 -0.52
C GLY A 152 -4.51 14.97 -1.59
N ASN A 153 -3.60 14.46 -2.42
CA ASN A 153 -2.88 15.23 -3.43
C ASN A 153 -3.58 15.22 -4.81
N GLY A 154 -4.85 14.82 -4.90
CA GLY A 154 -5.57 14.66 -6.17
C GLY A 154 -5.73 15.95 -6.99
N LYS A 155 -5.60 17.13 -6.37
CA LYS A 155 -5.65 18.45 -7.04
C LYS A 155 -4.25 19.02 -7.37
N ASP A 156 -3.18 18.27 -7.13
CA ASP A 156 -1.83 18.69 -7.49
C ASP A 156 -1.68 18.71 -9.02
N LYS A 157 -1.07 19.76 -9.57
CA LYS A 157 -0.84 19.91 -11.01
C LYS A 157 -0.07 18.75 -11.66
N ARG A 158 0.78 18.07 -10.87
CA ARG A 158 1.49 16.86 -11.32
C ARG A 158 0.51 15.72 -11.60
N ILE A 159 -0.52 15.56 -10.76
CA ILE A 159 -1.57 14.56 -10.94
C ILE A 159 -2.45 14.91 -12.14
N GLU A 160 -2.85 16.18 -12.29
CA GLU A 160 -3.59 16.65 -13.46
C GLU A 160 -2.82 16.33 -14.76
N LYS A 161 -1.51 16.60 -14.77
CA LYS A 161 -0.67 16.28 -15.93
C LYS A 161 -0.61 14.78 -16.23
N CYS A 162 -0.52 13.92 -15.22
CA CYS A 162 -0.58 12.47 -15.41
C CYS A 162 -1.91 12.04 -16.02
N LEU A 163 -3.04 12.56 -15.50
CA LEU A 163 -4.38 12.25 -15.99
C LEU A 163 -4.56 12.69 -17.43
N ASP A 164 -4.03 13.87 -17.81
CA ASP A 164 -4.09 14.37 -19.20
C ASP A 164 -3.26 13.50 -20.15
N ASN A 165 -2.12 12.97 -19.71
CA ASN A 165 -1.34 12.04 -20.51
C ASN A 165 -2.07 10.71 -20.70
N MET A 166 -2.61 10.13 -19.61
CA MET A 166 -3.38 8.87 -19.66
C MET A 166 -4.63 8.93 -20.56
N ARG A 167 -5.22 10.13 -20.76
CA ARG A 167 -6.37 10.31 -21.68
C ARG A 167 -5.99 10.33 -23.15
N LYS A 168 -4.70 10.50 -23.46
CA LYS A 168 -4.18 10.58 -24.83
C LYS A 168 -3.68 9.23 -25.36
N GLU A 169 -3.52 8.24 -24.47
CA GLU A 169 -3.18 6.86 -24.80
C GLU A 169 -4.45 6.04 -25.12
#